data_e3cdd3da3368e14f98c36eb52cf22f38
#
_entry.id   e3cdd3da3368e14f98c36eb52cf22f38
#
_cell.length_a   1.000
_cell.length_b   1.000
_cell.length_c   1.000
_cell.angle_alpha   90.00
_cell.angle_beta   90.00
_cell.angle_gamma   90.00
#
_symmetry.space_group_name_H-M   'P 1'
#
loop_
_entity.id
_entity.type
_entity.pdbx_description
1 polymer ?
#
loop_
_entity_poly.entity_id
_entity_poly.type
_entity_poly.pdbx_seq_one_letter_code
_entity_poly.pdbx_strand_id
1 'polypeptide(L)'
;VEGIRARNNKDYAKSLELLTEVRTVAEENRWYKQHFLALNNIGTNYYSMLDYGEALDYYLEAYTIALKHLNESEEMTVLNNIAILYSKEGDDERAEEYFYKAYVLAKEHNDQTKIGLYAINLGIVSNEMNKLDLAVTYLEEAKVLLKPNPTFSILADVALAENQYQRGDLNSSEHLAKIIIPVLENNGYTDEKVSMFLLLSRIANEKEDRSSAVSYANAALDVAITPDLKISVYNQLATIYKTQGLIDQAVTSKDSIIALTETLNQIKNGRVFEANKVKFEIADYRRELQQSRERQTAERKRLYTLLGFCTLLIILISWALRNSFIKNKQRKVIHDRSQEIIALALEKKKSDNLVLEKQLHAKEAFLLLEQEKLKNEIETRNQKLAAKALQTSSRNELLKEVINSLSSQSEISRNVFISKKIKELKSLLKNDNEWESFLKHFEEVNHNFIHALKKRHPELTANDIRYISYLYMDLTNKEISSLFNITPVASRKRKERISAKMGLLEGTDLYTYLSTI
;
A
#
# COMPACT_ATOMS: atom_id res chain seq x y z
N VAL A 1 0.28 -10.16 19.84
CA VAL A 1 0.12 -9.05 20.79
C VAL A 1 1.34 -8.12 20.74
N GLU A 2 2.57 -8.65 20.82
CA GLU A 2 3.80 -7.84 20.83
C GLU A 2 3.98 -7.03 19.54
N GLY A 3 3.71 -7.62 18.36
CA GLY A 3 3.76 -6.89 17.09
C GLY A 3 2.81 -5.68 17.07
N ILE A 4 1.59 -5.81 17.61
CA ILE A 4 0.65 -4.69 17.72
C ILE A 4 1.17 -3.63 18.70
N ARG A 5 1.80 -4.03 19.81
CA ARG A 5 2.43 -3.07 20.75
C ARG A 5 3.58 -2.31 20.09
N ALA A 6 4.43 -3.00 19.33
CA ALA A 6 5.51 -2.37 18.58
C ALA A 6 4.97 -1.31 17.61
N ARG A 7 3.91 -1.63 16.84
CA ARG A 7 3.24 -0.64 15.98
C ARG A 7 2.74 0.58 16.76
N ASN A 8 2.06 0.36 17.88
CA ASN A 8 1.52 1.47 18.69
C ASN A 8 2.64 2.37 19.24
N ASN A 9 3.83 1.82 19.44
CA ASN A 9 5.04 2.55 19.78
C ASN A 9 5.76 3.14 18.55
N LYS A 10 5.18 3.04 17.35
CA LYS A 10 5.75 3.48 16.06
C LYS A 10 7.02 2.73 15.63
N ASP A 11 7.32 1.59 16.27
CA ASP A 11 8.38 0.65 15.85
C ASP A 11 7.81 -0.31 14.81
N TYR A 12 7.65 0.20 13.60
CA TYR A 12 7.04 -0.54 12.49
C TYR A 12 7.92 -1.70 12.02
N ALA A 13 9.24 -1.54 12.07
CA ALA A 13 10.20 -2.58 11.68
C ALA A 13 10.03 -3.82 12.57
N LYS A 14 10.05 -3.62 13.90
CA LYS A 14 9.85 -4.71 14.86
C LYS A 14 8.45 -5.33 14.78
N SER A 15 7.44 -4.49 14.53
CA SER A 15 6.07 -4.96 14.33
C SER A 15 5.97 -5.87 13.10
N LEU A 16 6.54 -5.47 11.97
CA LEU A 16 6.55 -6.27 10.73
C LEU A 16 7.32 -7.58 10.90
N GLU A 17 8.49 -7.55 11.56
CA GLU A 17 9.26 -8.76 11.88
C GLU A 17 8.39 -9.79 12.62
N LEU A 18 7.81 -9.37 13.76
CA LEU A 18 7.01 -10.25 14.62
C LEU A 18 5.74 -10.76 13.93
N LEU A 19 5.04 -9.90 13.20
CA LEU A 19 3.81 -10.29 12.51
C LEU A 19 4.09 -11.19 11.30
N THR A 20 5.22 -11.00 10.63
CA THR A 20 5.63 -11.86 9.51
C THR A 20 6.03 -13.26 10.02
N GLU A 21 6.67 -13.34 11.17
CA GLU A 21 6.95 -14.61 11.82
C GLU A 21 5.64 -15.37 12.16
N VAL A 22 4.68 -14.67 12.78
CA VAL A 22 3.35 -15.23 13.07
C VAL A 22 2.65 -15.68 11.79
N ARG A 23 2.68 -14.87 10.72
CA ARG A 23 2.12 -15.22 9.41
C ARG A 23 2.68 -16.55 8.91
N THR A 24 4.00 -16.69 8.91
CA THR A 24 4.68 -17.89 8.38
C THR A 24 4.30 -19.14 9.16
N VAL A 25 4.38 -19.09 10.50
CA VAL A 25 4.01 -20.22 11.34
C VAL A 25 2.53 -20.58 11.20
N ALA A 26 1.66 -19.57 11.11
CA ALA A 26 0.23 -19.79 10.95
C ALA A 26 -0.12 -20.39 9.59
N GLU A 27 0.56 -19.98 8.51
CA GLU A 27 0.41 -20.54 7.17
C GLU A 27 0.85 -22.01 7.11
N GLU A 28 2.04 -22.32 7.63
CA GLU A 28 2.59 -23.68 7.67
C GLU A 28 1.67 -24.65 8.44
N ASN A 29 1.03 -24.18 9.52
CA ASN A 29 0.17 -24.99 10.37
C ASN A 29 -1.32 -24.89 10.03
N ARG A 30 -1.70 -24.13 9.01
CA ARG A 30 -3.10 -23.87 8.61
C ARG A 30 -3.94 -23.25 9.73
N TRP A 31 -3.32 -22.38 10.53
CA TRP A 31 -4.01 -21.63 11.57
C TRP A 31 -4.63 -20.38 10.97
N TYR A 32 -5.73 -20.55 10.26
CA TYR A 32 -6.33 -19.52 9.41
C TYR A 32 -6.66 -18.23 10.16
N LYS A 33 -7.14 -18.32 11.41
CA LYS A 33 -7.44 -17.13 12.21
C LYS A 33 -6.18 -16.33 12.55
N GLN A 34 -5.11 -16.99 12.96
CA GLN A 34 -3.83 -16.34 13.26
C GLN A 34 -3.18 -15.79 11.97
N HIS A 35 -3.31 -16.51 10.86
CA HIS A 35 -2.86 -16.07 9.55
C HIS A 35 -3.57 -14.78 9.13
N PHE A 36 -4.91 -14.77 9.19
CA PHE A 36 -5.73 -13.58 8.97
C PHE A 36 -5.29 -12.39 9.86
N LEU A 37 -5.18 -12.62 11.17
CA LEU A 37 -4.78 -11.57 12.11
C LEU A 37 -3.39 -11.01 11.80
N ALA A 38 -2.45 -11.86 11.41
CA ALA A 38 -1.11 -11.42 11.02
C ALA A 38 -1.17 -10.55 9.76
N LEU A 39 -1.83 -11.01 8.70
CA LEU A 39 -1.99 -10.27 7.45
C LEU A 39 -2.70 -8.93 7.64
N ASN A 40 -3.83 -8.94 8.35
CA ASN A 40 -4.59 -7.73 8.63
C ASN A 40 -3.75 -6.71 9.44
N ASN A 41 -2.96 -7.15 10.40
CA ASN A 41 -2.10 -6.25 11.17
C ASN A 41 -0.85 -5.80 10.40
N ILE A 42 -0.32 -6.62 9.48
CA ILE A 42 0.74 -6.19 8.54
C ILE A 42 0.18 -5.10 7.62
N GLY A 43 -1.02 -5.29 7.05
CA GLY A 43 -1.71 -4.25 6.28
C GLY A 43 -1.88 -2.96 7.07
N THR A 44 -2.26 -3.06 8.36
CA THR A 44 -2.38 -1.88 9.24
C THR A 44 -1.02 -1.20 9.50
N ASN A 45 0.10 -1.95 9.54
CA ASN A 45 1.43 -1.35 9.61
C ASN A 45 1.73 -0.51 8.35
N TYR A 46 1.51 -1.08 7.16
CA TYR A 46 1.73 -0.36 5.90
C TYR A 46 0.81 0.86 5.77
N TYR A 47 -0.46 0.74 6.19
CA TYR A 47 -1.35 1.89 6.31
C TYR A 47 -0.76 3.00 7.19
N SER A 48 -0.25 2.63 8.38
CA SER A 48 0.37 3.59 9.32
C SER A 48 1.66 4.22 8.77
N MET A 49 2.32 3.55 7.82
CA MET A 49 3.50 4.05 7.10
C MET A 49 3.14 4.85 5.85
N LEU A 50 1.84 5.01 5.56
CA LEU A 50 1.30 5.68 4.37
C LEU A 50 1.64 4.93 3.05
N ASP A 51 1.95 3.65 3.12
CA ASP A 51 2.11 2.76 1.96
C ASP A 51 0.79 2.04 1.71
N TYR A 52 -0.15 2.74 1.12
CA TYR A 52 -1.51 2.26 0.92
C TYR A 52 -1.57 1.12 -0.11
N GLY A 53 -0.63 1.07 -1.05
CA GLY A 53 -0.54 -0.03 -2.01
C GLY A 53 -0.23 -1.36 -1.33
N GLU A 54 0.84 -1.43 -0.54
CA GLU A 54 1.18 -2.63 0.22
C GLU A 54 0.08 -2.97 1.25
N ALA A 55 -0.50 -1.96 1.91
CA ALA A 55 -1.60 -2.19 2.84
C ALA A 55 -2.79 -2.90 2.17
N LEU A 56 -3.16 -2.45 0.97
CA LEU A 56 -4.26 -3.05 0.20
C LEU A 56 -3.96 -4.50 -0.17
N ASP A 57 -2.75 -4.81 -0.61
CA ASP A 57 -2.35 -6.17 -1.00
C ASP A 57 -2.49 -7.14 0.19
N TYR A 58 -2.02 -6.74 1.39
CA TYR A 58 -2.18 -7.56 2.60
C TYR A 58 -3.63 -7.68 3.06
N TYR A 59 -4.43 -6.62 2.95
CA TYR A 59 -5.85 -6.70 3.27
C TYR A 59 -6.62 -7.60 2.30
N LEU A 60 -6.31 -7.59 1.01
CA LEU A 60 -6.92 -8.49 0.03
C LEU A 60 -6.54 -9.95 0.26
N GLU A 61 -5.28 -10.21 0.69
CA GLU A 61 -4.87 -11.56 1.11
C GLU A 61 -5.65 -11.99 2.37
N ALA A 62 -5.76 -11.10 3.37
CA ALA A 62 -6.55 -11.35 4.57
C ALA A 62 -8.02 -11.60 4.26
N TYR A 63 -8.62 -10.81 3.35
CA TYR A 63 -10.00 -10.99 2.89
C TYR A 63 -10.21 -12.37 2.25
N THR A 64 -9.25 -12.80 1.44
CA THR A 64 -9.30 -14.14 0.83
C THR A 64 -9.29 -15.25 1.87
N ILE A 65 -8.50 -15.11 2.95
CA ILE A 65 -8.50 -16.07 4.08
C ILE A 65 -9.83 -16.01 4.84
N ALA A 66 -10.36 -14.82 5.10
CA ALA A 66 -11.64 -14.65 5.78
C ALA A 66 -12.77 -15.35 5.03
N LEU A 67 -12.90 -15.10 3.72
CA LEU A 67 -13.93 -15.70 2.87
C LEU A 67 -13.86 -17.24 2.80
N LYS A 68 -12.64 -17.81 2.78
CA LYS A 68 -12.47 -19.25 2.57
C LYS A 68 -12.51 -20.08 3.84
N HIS A 69 -12.12 -19.51 4.98
CA HIS A 69 -11.75 -20.31 6.16
C HIS A 69 -12.25 -19.75 7.49
N LEU A 70 -12.79 -18.53 7.49
CA LEU A 70 -13.21 -17.88 8.74
C LEU A 70 -14.71 -17.53 8.67
N ASN A 71 -15.13 -16.68 9.57
CA ASN A 71 -16.49 -16.21 9.67
C ASN A 71 -16.61 -14.74 9.23
N GLU A 72 -17.83 -14.27 9.21
CA GLU A 72 -18.22 -12.95 8.73
C GLU A 72 -17.65 -11.81 9.59
N SER A 73 -17.29 -12.10 10.85
CA SER A 73 -16.69 -11.07 11.74
C SER A 73 -15.33 -10.62 11.26
N GLU A 74 -14.50 -11.53 10.76
CA GLU A 74 -13.21 -11.25 10.17
C GLU A 74 -13.38 -10.59 8.79
N GLU A 75 -14.38 -11.05 8.01
CA GLU A 75 -14.71 -10.45 6.72
C GLU A 75 -15.10 -8.97 6.86
N MET A 76 -16.06 -8.65 7.73
CA MET A 76 -16.47 -7.28 8.03
C MET A 76 -15.27 -6.38 8.39
N THR A 77 -14.36 -6.90 9.21
CA THR A 77 -13.21 -6.13 9.69
C THR A 77 -12.28 -5.74 8.54
N VAL A 78 -11.98 -6.66 7.65
CA VAL A 78 -11.06 -6.38 6.54
C VAL A 78 -11.73 -5.56 5.44
N LEU A 79 -13.02 -5.77 5.17
CA LEU A 79 -13.78 -4.91 4.25
C LEU A 79 -13.76 -3.45 4.69
N ASN A 80 -13.96 -3.20 5.99
CA ASN A 80 -13.84 -1.85 6.56
C ASN A 80 -12.43 -1.27 6.38
N ASN A 81 -11.38 -2.06 6.58
CA ASN A 81 -10.01 -1.58 6.39
C ASN A 81 -9.70 -1.25 4.92
N ILE A 82 -10.20 -2.07 3.99
CA ILE A 82 -10.11 -1.79 2.55
C ILE A 82 -10.85 -0.49 2.20
N ALA A 83 -12.04 -0.30 2.75
CA ALA A 83 -12.83 0.90 2.53
C ALA A 83 -12.11 2.17 3.04
N ILE A 84 -11.49 2.10 4.23
CA ILE A 84 -10.66 3.19 4.77
C ILE A 84 -9.52 3.54 3.81
N LEU A 85 -8.88 2.56 3.18
CA LEU A 85 -7.82 2.82 2.20
C LEU A 85 -8.35 3.58 0.98
N TYR A 86 -9.49 3.14 0.42
CA TYR A 86 -10.09 3.83 -0.72
C TYR A 86 -10.49 5.27 -0.38
N SER A 87 -11.08 5.48 0.81
CA SER A 87 -11.40 6.83 1.29
C SER A 87 -10.15 7.71 1.43
N LYS A 88 -9.02 7.15 1.91
CA LYS A 88 -7.74 7.88 2.02
C LYS A 88 -7.12 8.22 0.66
N GLU A 89 -7.38 7.42 -0.36
CA GLU A 89 -6.95 7.69 -1.74
C GLU A 89 -7.95 8.59 -2.50
N GLY A 90 -9.06 9.00 -1.85
CA GLY A 90 -10.09 9.85 -2.45
C GLY A 90 -11.00 9.12 -3.45
N ASP A 91 -11.05 7.80 -3.35
CA ASP A 91 -11.98 6.97 -4.14
C ASP A 91 -13.21 6.66 -3.29
N ASP A 92 -14.03 7.69 -3.12
CA ASP A 92 -15.18 7.63 -2.23
C ASP A 92 -16.26 6.66 -2.72
N GLU A 93 -16.35 6.41 -4.03
CA GLU A 93 -17.30 5.45 -4.60
C GLU A 93 -16.95 4.02 -4.16
N ARG A 94 -15.68 3.63 -4.27
CA ARG A 94 -15.23 2.33 -3.78
C ARG A 94 -15.25 2.25 -2.26
N ALA A 95 -14.92 3.31 -1.57
CA ALA A 95 -15.02 3.37 -0.12
C ALA A 95 -16.46 3.13 0.35
N GLU A 96 -17.45 3.81 -0.24
CA GLU A 96 -18.87 3.60 0.04
C GLU A 96 -19.29 2.13 -0.20
N GLU A 97 -18.88 1.55 -1.34
CA GLU A 97 -19.21 0.16 -1.67
C GLU A 97 -18.70 -0.82 -0.61
N TYR A 98 -17.44 -0.71 -0.21
CA TYR A 98 -16.83 -1.62 0.75
C TYR A 98 -17.32 -1.39 2.18
N PHE A 99 -17.53 -0.13 2.60
CA PHE A 99 -18.18 0.17 3.89
C PHE A 99 -19.59 -0.37 3.93
N TYR A 100 -20.34 -0.24 2.84
CA TYR A 100 -21.71 -0.75 2.78
C TYR A 100 -21.76 -2.28 2.87
N LYS A 101 -20.85 -2.99 2.22
CA LYS A 101 -20.71 -4.45 2.38
C LYS A 101 -20.45 -4.83 3.83
N ALA A 102 -19.50 -4.18 4.49
CA ALA A 102 -19.21 -4.43 5.90
C ALA A 102 -20.42 -4.13 6.81
N TYR A 103 -21.14 -3.06 6.53
CA TYR A 103 -22.33 -2.65 7.28
C TYR A 103 -23.49 -3.63 7.12
N VAL A 104 -23.76 -4.11 5.90
CA VAL A 104 -24.80 -5.12 5.63
C VAL A 104 -24.50 -6.40 6.39
N LEU A 105 -23.27 -6.90 6.30
CA LEU A 105 -22.83 -8.08 7.06
C LEU A 105 -22.99 -7.88 8.57
N ALA A 106 -22.64 -6.70 9.09
CA ALA A 106 -22.83 -6.39 10.51
C ALA A 106 -24.31 -6.41 10.92
N LYS A 107 -25.20 -5.95 10.04
CA LYS A 107 -26.67 -6.02 10.25
C LYS A 107 -27.18 -7.45 10.24
N GLU A 108 -26.76 -8.27 9.30
CA GLU A 108 -27.13 -9.68 9.21
C GLU A 108 -26.73 -10.45 10.49
N HIS A 109 -25.59 -10.10 11.09
CA HIS A 109 -25.10 -10.72 12.33
C HIS A 109 -25.51 -10.00 13.62
N ASN A 110 -26.32 -8.93 13.52
CA ASN A 110 -26.81 -8.15 14.66
C ASN A 110 -25.68 -7.60 15.58
N ASP A 111 -24.48 -7.32 15.03
CA ASP A 111 -23.37 -6.69 15.76
C ASP A 111 -23.61 -5.19 15.88
N GLN A 112 -24.34 -4.77 16.89
CA GLN A 112 -24.76 -3.39 17.11
C GLN A 112 -23.57 -2.42 17.12
N THR A 113 -22.44 -2.83 17.69
CA THR A 113 -21.22 -2.00 17.76
C THR A 113 -20.62 -1.79 16.38
N LYS A 114 -20.47 -2.87 15.60
CA LYS A 114 -19.93 -2.77 14.23
C LYS A 114 -20.90 -2.04 13.30
N ILE A 115 -22.19 -2.28 13.40
CA ILE A 115 -23.20 -1.52 12.64
C ILE A 115 -22.99 -0.04 12.87
N GLY A 116 -22.91 0.39 14.14
CA GLY A 116 -22.69 1.79 14.47
C GLY A 116 -21.38 2.36 13.93
N LEU A 117 -20.26 1.63 14.07
CA LEU A 117 -18.96 2.07 13.57
C LEU A 117 -18.93 2.19 12.04
N TYR A 118 -19.51 1.22 11.34
CA TYR A 118 -19.56 1.25 9.87
C TYR A 118 -20.55 2.29 9.35
N ALA A 119 -21.63 2.55 10.09
CA ALA A 119 -22.54 3.64 9.80
C ALA A 119 -21.86 5.02 9.94
N ILE A 120 -20.96 5.21 10.92
CA ILE A 120 -20.13 6.45 10.99
C ILE A 120 -19.31 6.59 9.70
N ASN A 121 -18.59 5.55 9.30
CA ASN A 121 -17.76 5.60 8.10
C ASN A 121 -18.58 5.86 6.84
N LEU A 122 -19.76 5.23 6.70
CA LEU A 122 -20.70 5.52 5.62
C LEU A 122 -21.21 6.96 5.66
N GLY A 123 -21.49 7.49 6.85
CA GLY A 123 -21.89 8.88 7.02
C GLY A 123 -20.79 9.85 6.60
N ILE A 124 -19.54 9.58 6.97
CA ILE A 124 -18.38 10.39 6.58
C ILE A 124 -18.22 10.40 5.05
N VAL A 125 -18.18 9.21 4.44
CA VAL A 125 -18.03 9.09 2.97
C VAL A 125 -19.22 9.71 2.24
N SER A 126 -20.43 9.58 2.78
CA SER A 126 -21.61 10.24 2.20
C SER A 126 -21.51 11.77 2.27
N ASN A 127 -20.91 12.34 3.33
CA ASN A 127 -20.61 13.76 3.39
C ASN A 127 -19.62 14.17 2.30
N GLU A 128 -18.51 13.43 2.12
CA GLU A 128 -17.51 13.69 1.08
C GLU A 128 -18.12 13.64 -0.33
N MET A 129 -19.08 12.73 -0.54
CA MET A 129 -19.83 12.61 -1.80
C MET A 129 -20.98 13.61 -1.92
N ASN A 130 -21.14 14.55 -0.97
CA ASN A 130 -22.25 15.51 -0.91
C ASN A 130 -23.66 14.87 -0.86
N LYS A 131 -23.76 13.61 -0.36
CA LYS A 131 -25.02 12.90 -0.11
C LYS A 131 -25.52 13.19 1.30
N LEU A 132 -25.77 14.48 1.61
CA LEU A 132 -25.90 14.99 2.97
C LEU A 132 -27.08 14.39 3.76
N ASP A 133 -28.20 14.08 3.12
CA ASP A 133 -29.36 13.47 3.78
C ASP A 133 -29.10 12.00 4.15
N LEU A 134 -28.39 11.29 3.25
CA LEU A 134 -27.99 9.92 3.50
C LEU A 134 -26.97 9.85 4.64
N ALA A 135 -26.03 10.78 4.66
CA ALA A 135 -25.04 10.91 5.74
C ALA A 135 -25.71 11.04 7.11
N VAL A 136 -26.67 11.96 7.24
CA VAL A 136 -27.44 12.13 8.50
C VAL A 136 -28.12 10.83 8.90
N THR A 137 -28.72 10.11 7.95
CA THR A 137 -29.42 8.85 8.25
C THR A 137 -28.47 7.83 8.89
N TYR A 138 -27.28 7.64 8.32
CA TYR A 138 -26.29 6.73 8.88
C TYR A 138 -25.73 7.22 10.22
N LEU A 139 -25.45 8.52 10.35
CA LEU A 139 -24.86 9.08 11.56
C LEU A 139 -25.83 9.04 12.76
N GLU A 140 -27.12 9.31 12.54
CA GLU A 140 -28.12 9.19 13.59
C GLU A 140 -28.37 7.73 13.99
N GLU A 141 -28.37 6.79 13.04
CA GLU A 141 -28.39 5.36 13.37
C GLU A 141 -27.18 4.99 14.23
N ALA A 142 -25.98 5.44 13.86
CA ALA A 142 -24.75 5.19 14.62
C ALA A 142 -24.85 5.72 16.05
N LYS A 143 -25.37 6.93 16.26
CA LYS A 143 -25.54 7.53 17.60
C LYS A 143 -26.47 6.69 18.48
N VAL A 144 -27.56 6.19 17.92
CA VAL A 144 -28.49 5.34 18.66
C VAL A 144 -27.81 4.04 19.10
N LEU A 145 -27.11 3.37 18.15
CA LEU A 145 -26.48 2.08 18.40
C LEU A 145 -25.25 2.19 19.31
N LEU A 146 -24.49 3.25 19.21
CA LEU A 146 -23.28 3.49 20.00
C LEU A 146 -23.53 4.26 21.31
N LYS A 147 -24.78 4.54 21.67
CA LYS A 147 -25.10 5.18 22.94
C LYS A 147 -24.46 4.51 24.17
N PRO A 148 -24.32 3.17 24.23
CA PRO A 148 -23.60 2.52 25.33
C PRO A 148 -22.08 2.79 25.33
N ASN A 149 -21.54 3.26 24.21
CA ASN A 149 -20.11 3.55 24.01
C ASN A 149 -19.90 5.01 23.61
N PRO A 150 -19.98 5.97 24.56
CA PRO A 150 -19.90 7.40 24.26
C PRO A 150 -18.60 7.81 23.53
N THR A 151 -17.53 7.06 23.78
CA THR A 151 -16.23 7.26 23.12
C THR A 151 -16.33 7.10 21.60
N PHE A 152 -17.11 6.15 21.11
CA PHE A 152 -17.32 5.99 19.67
C PHE A 152 -18.44 6.86 19.14
N SER A 153 -19.50 7.09 19.94
CA SER A 153 -20.64 7.91 19.53
C SER A 153 -20.24 9.34 19.17
N ILE A 154 -19.21 9.90 19.82
CA ILE A 154 -18.71 11.25 19.56
C ILE A 154 -18.21 11.43 18.13
N LEU A 155 -17.71 10.36 17.47
CA LEU A 155 -17.26 10.42 16.09
C LEU A 155 -18.42 10.68 15.11
N ALA A 156 -19.61 10.20 15.44
CA ALA A 156 -20.81 10.53 14.67
C ALA A 156 -21.18 12.00 14.83
N ASP A 157 -21.03 12.57 16.04
CA ASP A 157 -21.28 13.99 16.26
C ASP A 157 -20.26 14.87 15.51
N VAL A 158 -19.00 14.45 15.42
CA VAL A 158 -17.97 15.12 14.60
C VAL A 158 -18.40 15.16 13.13
N ALA A 159 -18.85 14.03 12.58
CA ALA A 159 -19.30 13.95 11.19
C ALA A 159 -20.63 14.71 10.96
N LEU A 160 -21.51 14.77 11.95
CA LEU A 160 -22.74 15.58 11.89
C LEU A 160 -22.45 17.08 11.92
N ALA A 161 -21.46 17.53 12.69
CA ALA A 161 -21.04 18.93 12.68
C ALA A 161 -20.56 19.35 11.28
N GLU A 162 -19.78 18.51 10.61
CA GLU A 162 -19.35 18.72 9.24
C GLU A 162 -20.53 18.72 8.26
N ASN A 163 -21.48 17.78 8.41
CA ASN A 163 -22.69 17.73 7.60
C ASN A 163 -23.52 19.01 7.71
N GLN A 164 -23.74 19.50 8.94
CA GLN A 164 -24.47 20.74 9.16
C GLN A 164 -23.78 21.94 8.50
N TYR A 165 -22.46 21.99 8.55
CA TYR A 165 -21.68 23.01 7.84
C TYR A 165 -21.90 22.93 6.33
N GLN A 166 -21.79 21.74 5.74
CA GLN A 166 -21.99 21.55 4.30
C GLN A 166 -23.42 21.87 3.84
N ARG A 167 -24.42 21.73 4.73
CA ARG A 167 -25.80 22.18 4.52
C ARG A 167 -25.98 23.69 4.62
N GLY A 168 -24.97 24.43 5.05
CA GLY A 168 -25.06 25.86 5.30
C GLY A 168 -25.67 26.22 6.66
N ASP A 169 -25.97 25.24 7.51
CA ASP A 169 -26.42 25.52 8.89
C ASP A 169 -25.21 25.78 9.81
N LEU A 170 -24.61 26.94 9.59
CA LEU A 170 -23.42 27.38 10.30
C LEU A 170 -23.62 27.46 11.81
N ASN A 171 -24.83 27.79 12.27
CA ASN A 171 -25.09 27.99 13.70
C ASN A 171 -25.17 26.66 14.45
N SER A 172 -25.88 25.68 13.90
CA SER A 172 -25.95 24.34 14.48
C SER A 172 -24.59 23.65 14.45
N SER A 173 -23.85 23.76 13.33
CA SER A 173 -22.51 23.25 13.20
C SER A 173 -21.54 23.83 14.22
N GLU A 174 -21.55 25.17 14.38
CA GLU A 174 -20.71 25.87 15.36
C GLU A 174 -21.02 25.42 16.79
N HIS A 175 -22.31 25.37 17.14
CA HIS A 175 -22.76 24.95 18.46
C HIS A 175 -22.30 23.51 18.77
N LEU A 176 -22.53 22.62 17.86
CA LEU A 176 -22.15 21.20 18.00
C LEU A 176 -20.62 21.04 18.12
N ALA A 177 -19.85 21.70 17.26
CA ALA A 177 -18.39 21.65 17.32
C ALA A 177 -17.83 22.15 18.68
N LYS A 178 -18.39 23.22 19.22
CA LYS A 178 -17.99 23.75 20.54
C LYS A 178 -18.29 22.79 21.71
N ILE A 179 -19.38 22.04 21.64
CA ILE A 179 -19.72 21.02 22.64
C ILE A 179 -18.80 19.81 22.56
N ILE A 180 -18.42 19.43 21.35
CA ILE A 180 -17.63 18.22 21.09
C ILE A 180 -16.17 18.38 21.53
N ILE A 181 -15.54 19.53 21.29
CA ILE A 181 -14.10 19.75 21.53
C ILE A 181 -13.64 19.32 22.93
N PRO A 182 -14.28 19.70 24.03
CA PRO A 182 -13.87 19.28 25.39
C PRO A 182 -13.97 17.76 25.58
N VAL A 183 -14.95 17.11 24.93
CA VAL A 183 -15.14 15.67 25.03
C VAL A 183 -14.03 14.94 24.26
N LEU A 184 -13.63 15.45 23.09
CA LEU A 184 -12.53 14.90 22.29
C LEU A 184 -11.21 14.98 23.05
N GLU A 185 -10.96 16.09 23.75
CA GLU A 185 -9.75 16.28 24.55
C GLU A 185 -9.62 15.23 25.65
N ASN A 186 -10.69 14.99 26.40
CA ASN A 186 -10.71 14.01 27.48
C ASN A 186 -10.52 12.56 27.00
N ASN A 187 -10.82 12.27 25.74
CA ASN A 187 -10.72 10.93 25.14
C ASN A 187 -9.48 10.75 24.26
N GLY A 188 -8.63 11.77 24.08
CA GLY A 188 -7.40 11.69 23.30
C GLY A 188 -7.61 11.69 21.79
N TYR A 189 -8.77 12.12 21.29
CA TYR A 189 -9.08 12.25 19.86
C TYR A 189 -8.49 13.54 19.28
N THR A 190 -7.18 13.50 19.03
CA THR A 190 -6.42 14.68 18.58
C THR A 190 -6.80 15.12 17.18
N ASP A 191 -6.95 14.18 16.25
CA ASP A 191 -7.24 14.44 14.84
C ASP A 191 -8.64 15.05 14.69
N GLU A 192 -9.62 14.49 15.37
CA GLU A 192 -10.98 14.99 15.38
C GLU A 192 -11.07 16.37 16.06
N LYS A 193 -10.27 16.59 17.10
CA LYS A 193 -10.18 17.91 17.75
C LYS A 193 -9.62 18.96 16.81
N VAL A 194 -8.58 18.64 16.05
CA VAL A 194 -8.05 19.51 14.99
C VAL A 194 -9.13 19.78 13.93
N SER A 195 -9.85 18.75 13.48
CA SER A 195 -10.93 18.89 12.51
C SER A 195 -12.04 19.83 13.01
N MET A 196 -12.41 19.73 14.27
CA MET A 196 -13.44 20.63 14.85
C MET A 196 -12.95 22.08 14.97
N PHE A 197 -11.70 22.32 15.34
CA PHE A 197 -11.15 23.67 15.30
C PHE A 197 -11.08 24.23 13.87
N LEU A 198 -10.72 23.41 12.88
CA LEU A 198 -10.74 23.83 11.48
C LEU A 198 -12.16 24.11 11.00
N LEU A 199 -13.15 23.32 11.42
CA LEU A 199 -14.55 23.57 11.14
C LEU A 199 -15.00 24.93 11.71
N LEU A 200 -14.70 25.20 12.98
CA LEU A 200 -14.98 26.51 13.60
C LEU A 200 -14.28 27.64 12.88
N SER A 201 -13.05 27.43 12.44
CA SER A 201 -12.30 28.41 11.66
C SER A 201 -12.97 28.69 10.31
N ARG A 202 -13.46 27.67 9.59
CA ARG A 202 -14.21 27.83 8.35
C ARG A 202 -15.51 28.59 8.57
N ILE A 203 -16.27 28.21 9.59
CA ILE A 203 -17.53 28.86 9.96
C ILE A 203 -17.30 30.34 10.27
N ALA A 204 -16.29 30.65 11.09
CA ALA A 204 -15.95 32.02 11.44
C ALA A 204 -15.54 32.83 10.20
N ASN A 205 -14.79 32.23 9.29
CA ASN A 205 -14.39 32.87 8.04
C ASN A 205 -15.60 33.17 7.14
N GLU A 206 -16.58 32.27 7.05
CA GLU A 206 -17.84 32.51 6.30
C GLU A 206 -18.71 33.56 6.94
N LYS A 207 -18.70 33.66 8.28
CA LYS A 207 -19.37 34.72 9.03
C LYS A 207 -18.62 36.05 9.00
N GLU A 208 -17.51 36.13 8.26
CA GLU A 208 -16.61 37.29 8.16
C GLU A 208 -15.96 37.71 9.51
N ASP A 209 -16.05 36.83 10.54
CA ASP A 209 -15.33 37.01 11.80
C ASP A 209 -13.86 36.54 11.63
N ARG A 210 -13.09 37.45 11.09
CA ARG A 210 -11.68 37.22 10.73
C ARG A 210 -10.81 36.88 11.93
N SER A 211 -11.11 37.50 13.09
CA SER A 211 -10.35 37.27 14.31
C SER A 211 -10.55 35.86 14.83
N SER A 212 -11.80 35.44 14.95
CA SER A 212 -12.14 34.09 15.39
C SER A 212 -11.66 33.02 14.40
N ALA A 213 -11.73 33.30 13.10
CA ALA A 213 -11.25 32.36 12.07
C ALA A 213 -9.76 32.03 12.26
N VAL A 214 -8.91 33.05 12.43
CA VAL A 214 -7.47 32.86 12.68
C VAL A 214 -7.24 32.24 14.07
N SER A 215 -7.98 32.66 15.09
CA SER A 215 -7.86 32.13 16.45
C SER A 215 -8.12 30.62 16.50
N TYR A 216 -9.21 30.16 15.86
CA TYR A 216 -9.52 28.73 15.80
C TYR A 216 -8.50 27.94 14.95
N ALA A 217 -8.03 28.50 13.84
CA ALA A 217 -6.98 27.87 13.07
C ALA A 217 -5.68 27.72 13.88
N ASN A 218 -5.30 28.72 14.66
CA ASN A 218 -4.13 28.61 15.55
C ASN A 218 -4.38 27.60 16.68
N ALA A 219 -5.57 27.54 17.26
CA ALA A 219 -5.92 26.50 18.23
C ALA A 219 -5.84 25.09 17.62
N ALA A 220 -6.19 24.95 16.34
CA ALA A 220 -5.97 23.71 15.62
C ALA A 220 -4.47 23.41 15.46
N LEU A 221 -3.64 24.42 15.18
CA LEU A 221 -2.19 24.26 15.03
C LEU A 221 -1.50 23.85 16.33
N ASP A 222 -1.93 24.39 17.46
CA ASP A 222 -1.40 24.06 18.80
C ASP A 222 -1.65 22.59 19.16
N VAL A 223 -2.75 22.02 18.66
CA VAL A 223 -3.12 20.62 18.90
C VAL A 223 -2.52 19.68 17.83
N ALA A 224 -2.30 20.16 16.62
CA ALA A 224 -1.82 19.37 15.50
C ALA A 224 -0.41 18.81 15.75
N ILE A 225 -0.30 17.50 15.90
CA ILE A 225 0.98 16.82 16.21
C ILE A 225 1.69 16.38 14.92
N THR A 226 0.93 15.93 13.92
CA THR A 226 1.49 15.33 12.70
C THR A 226 1.64 16.35 11.56
N PRO A 227 2.60 16.16 10.64
CA PRO A 227 2.79 17.09 9.53
C PRO A 227 1.55 17.24 8.64
N ASP A 228 0.79 16.19 8.40
CA ASP A 228 -0.44 16.20 7.60
C ASP A 228 -1.54 17.06 8.23
N LEU A 229 -1.74 16.95 9.54
CA LEU A 229 -2.66 17.83 10.27
C LEU A 229 -2.21 19.29 10.18
N LYS A 230 -0.92 19.57 10.36
CA LYS A 230 -0.37 20.93 10.24
C LYS A 230 -0.55 21.50 8.83
N ILE A 231 -0.35 20.67 7.79
CA ILE A 231 -0.60 21.07 6.40
C ILE A 231 -2.05 21.50 6.22
N SER A 232 -3.01 20.74 6.77
CA SER A 232 -4.43 21.07 6.72
C SER A 232 -4.71 22.42 7.39
N VAL A 233 -4.10 22.67 8.55
CA VAL A 233 -4.24 23.95 9.26
C VAL A 233 -3.62 25.11 8.47
N TYR A 234 -2.41 24.96 7.95
CA TYR A 234 -1.79 26.02 7.16
C TYR A 234 -2.52 26.29 5.84
N ASN A 235 -3.17 25.30 5.25
CA ASN A 235 -4.06 25.52 4.10
C ASN A 235 -5.25 26.40 4.47
N GLN A 236 -5.85 26.16 5.64
CA GLN A 236 -6.93 27.01 6.15
C GLN A 236 -6.44 28.44 6.45
N LEU A 237 -5.30 28.58 7.15
CA LEU A 237 -4.69 29.88 7.42
C LEU A 237 -4.36 30.64 6.12
N ALA A 238 -3.75 29.97 5.15
CA ALA A 238 -3.45 30.58 3.86
C ALA A 238 -4.72 31.08 3.15
N THR A 239 -5.82 30.32 3.26
CA THR A 239 -7.11 30.70 2.71
C THR A 239 -7.65 31.93 3.40
N ILE A 240 -7.65 31.96 4.72
CA ILE A 240 -8.12 33.09 5.52
C ILE A 240 -7.29 34.34 5.24
N TYR A 241 -5.96 34.25 5.29
CA TYR A 241 -5.07 35.39 5.02
C TYR A 241 -5.24 35.94 3.62
N LYS A 242 -5.44 35.06 2.64
CA LYS A 242 -5.73 35.46 1.25
C LYS A 242 -7.04 36.25 1.15
N THR A 243 -8.12 35.79 1.79
CA THR A 243 -9.42 36.50 1.81
C THR A 243 -9.33 37.84 2.53
N GLN A 244 -8.39 37.96 3.46
CA GLN A 244 -8.14 39.21 4.20
C GLN A 244 -7.18 40.16 3.47
N GLY A 245 -6.59 39.77 2.33
CA GLY A 245 -5.57 40.55 1.64
C GLY A 245 -4.20 40.56 2.32
N LEU A 246 -3.99 39.69 3.30
CA LEU A 246 -2.73 39.55 4.05
C LEU A 246 -1.78 38.62 3.31
N ILE A 247 -1.25 39.10 2.18
CA ILE A 247 -0.51 38.28 1.21
C ILE A 247 0.74 37.67 1.85
N ASP A 248 1.51 38.43 2.63
CA ASP A 248 2.75 37.94 3.24
C ASP A 248 2.48 36.75 4.18
N GLN A 249 1.42 36.81 4.99
CA GLN A 249 1.03 35.71 5.87
C GLN A 249 0.50 34.50 5.10
N ALA A 250 -0.21 34.74 4.00
CA ALA A 250 -0.67 33.67 3.12
C ALA A 250 0.52 32.95 2.45
N VAL A 251 1.53 33.70 2.00
CA VAL A 251 2.78 33.15 1.46
C VAL A 251 3.53 32.37 2.52
N THR A 252 3.74 32.93 3.71
CA THR A 252 4.40 32.24 4.83
C THR A 252 3.70 30.91 5.18
N SER A 253 2.36 30.92 5.16
CA SER A 253 1.59 29.68 5.37
C SER A 253 1.85 28.66 4.25
N LYS A 254 1.96 29.10 2.99
CA LYS A 254 2.30 28.23 1.85
C LYS A 254 3.72 27.69 1.93
N ASP A 255 4.68 28.49 2.36
CA ASP A 255 6.04 28.03 2.61
C ASP A 255 6.08 26.97 3.70
N SER A 256 5.30 27.15 4.76
CA SER A 256 5.13 26.13 5.81
C SER A 256 4.55 24.82 5.27
N ILE A 257 3.57 24.89 4.36
CA ILE A 257 3.03 23.69 3.70
C ILE A 257 4.09 22.98 2.88
N ILE A 258 4.90 23.71 2.11
CA ILE A 258 5.98 23.14 1.30
C ILE A 258 6.97 22.38 2.19
N ALA A 259 7.47 23.03 3.24
CA ALA A 259 8.41 22.44 4.19
C ALA A 259 7.85 21.20 4.90
N LEU A 260 6.57 21.24 5.33
CA LEU A 260 5.91 20.11 5.96
C LEU A 260 5.63 18.97 4.99
N THR A 261 5.30 19.28 3.74
CA THR A 261 5.10 18.27 2.68
C THR A 261 6.41 17.54 2.40
N GLU A 262 7.53 18.25 2.32
CA GLU A 262 8.84 17.64 2.20
C GLU A 262 9.18 16.75 3.40
N THR A 263 8.91 17.24 4.62
CA THR A 263 9.08 16.45 5.85
C THR A 263 8.22 15.18 5.84
N LEU A 264 6.96 15.29 5.44
CA LEU A 264 6.05 14.14 5.33
C LEU A 264 6.55 13.11 4.32
N ASN A 265 7.03 13.59 3.17
CA ASN A 265 7.61 12.71 2.14
C ASN A 265 8.89 12.01 2.63
N GLN A 266 9.74 12.71 3.37
CA GLN A 266 10.94 12.11 3.98
C GLN A 266 10.56 11.04 5.02
N ILE A 267 9.58 11.32 5.87
CA ILE A 267 9.06 10.36 6.86
C ILE A 267 8.46 9.14 6.15
N LYS A 268 7.64 9.34 5.13
CA LYS A 268 7.04 8.27 4.33
C LYS A 268 8.12 7.40 3.68
N ASN A 269 9.05 8.03 2.97
CA ASN A 269 10.13 7.33 2.28
C ASN A 269 11.05 6.58 3.26
N GLY A 270 11.36 7.17 4.42
CA GLY A 270 12.14 6.52 5.46
C GLY A 270 11.45 5.27 6.02
N ARG A 271 10.15 5.37 6.31
CA ARG A 271 9.35 4.23 6.83
C ARG A 271 9.22 3.11 5.81
N VAL A 272 8.98 3.45 4.54
CA VAL A 272 8.91 2.47 3.44
C VAL A 272 10.28 1.82 3.22
N PHE A 273 11.36 2.59 3.31
CA PHE A 273 12.73 2.06 3.23
C PHE A 273 13.02 1.07 4.37
N GLU A 274 12.69 1.42 5.61
CA GLU A 274 12.85 0.53 6.77
C GLU A 274 12.01 -0.74 6.63
N ALA A 275 10.76 -0.62 6.20
CA ALA A 275 9.89 -1.78 5.96
C ALA A 275 10.47 -2.72 4.88
N ASN A 276 10.95 -2.15 3.77
CA ASN A 276 11.58 -2.93 2.71
C ASN A 276 12.89 -3.58 3.16
N LYS A 277 13.69 -2.89 3.99
CA LYS A 277 14.89 -3.45 4.60
C LYS A 277 14.54 -4.66 5.47
N VAL A 278 13.55 -4.54 6.35
CA VAL A 278 13.06 -5.65 7.19
C VAL A 278 12.54 -6.80 6.33
N LYS A 279 11.78 -6.52 5.29
CA LYS A 279 11.32 -7.53 4.31
C LYS A 279 12.51 -8.31 3.71
N PHE A 280 13.54 -7.57 3.30
CA PHE A 280 14.75 -8.16 2.72
C PHE A 280 15.53 -8.99 3.75
N GLU A 281 15.75 -8.45 4.95
CA GLU A 281 16.45 -9.15 6.04
C GLU A 281 15.71 -10.44 6.46
N ILE A 282 14.37 -10.40 6.55
CA ILE A 282 13.56 -11.59 6.83
C ILE A 282 13.67 -12.61 5.69
N ALA A 283 13.63 -12.16 4.43
CA ALA A 283 13.76 -13.05 3.28
C ALA A 283 15.14 -13.72 3.25
N ASP A 284 16.20 -12.98 3.55
CA ASP A 284 17.58 -13.47 3.62
C ASP A 284 17.76 -14.44 4.79
N TYR A 285 17.25 -14.10 5.96
CA TYR A 285 17.27 -14.98 7.14
C TYR A 285 16.50 -16.29 6.89
N ARG A 286 15.34 -16.21 6.26
CA ARG A 286 14.58 -17.42 5.84
C ARG A 286 15.38 -18.29 4.89
N ARG A 287 16.05 -17.67 3.93
CA ARG A 287 16.91 -18.37 2.97
C ARG A 287 18.08 -19.06 3.67
N GLU A 288 18.73 -18.39 4.62
CA GLU A 288 19.80 -18.97 5.44
C GLU A 288 19.27 -20.12 6.31
N LEU A 289 18.11 -19.92 6.96
CA LEU A 289 17.49 -20.95 7.78
C LEU A 289 17.12 -22.19 6.94
N GLN A 290 16.56 -21.98 5.77
CA GLN A 290 16.22 -23.06 4.84
C GLN A 290 17.48 -23.79 4.37
N GLN A 291 18.54 -23.07 3.99
CA GLN A 291 19.84 -23.69 3.65
C GLN A 291 20.44 -24.46 4.83
N SER A 292 20.35 -23.90 6.04
CA SER A 292 20.81 -24.57 7.26
C SER A 292 20.02 -25.85 7.54
N ARG A 293 18.68 -25.80 7.43
CA ARG A 293 17.82 -27.00 7.57
C ARG A 293 18.13 -28.05 6.49
N GLU A 294 18.36 -27.62 5.27
CA GLU A 294 18.74 -28.52 4.18
C GLU A 294 20.10 -29.16 4.41
N ARG A 295 21.10 -28.40 4.91
CA ARG A 295 22.41 -28.94 5.34
C ARG A 295 22.25 -29.96 6.46
N GLN A 296 21.50 -29.64 7.51
CA GLN A 296 21.24 -30.57 8.62
C GLN A 296 20.51 -31.83 8.16
N THR A 297 19.54 -31.69 7.25
CA THR A 297 18.83 -32.87 6.71
C THR A 297 19.74 -33.72 5.81
N ALA A 298 20.62 -33.07 5.04
CA ALA A 298 21.63 -33.77 4.24
C ALA A 298 22.68 -34.46 5.12
N GLU A 299 23.14 -33.80 6.19
CA GLU A 299 24.06 -34.40 7.18
C GLU A 299 23.43 -35.56 7.93
N ARG A 300 22.18 -35.41 8.40
CA ARG A 300 21.44 -36.52 9.00
C ARG A 300 21.26 -37.71 8.02
N LYS A 301 20.94 -37.41 6.77
CA LYS A 301 20.85 -38.45 5.73
C LYS A 301 22.19 -39.14 5.52
N ARG A 302 23.30 -38.38 5.49
CA ARG A 302 24.67 -38.95 5.42
C ARG A 302 24.98 -39.80 6.66
N LEU A 303 24.60 -39.33 7.85
CA LEU A 303 24.82 -40.08 9.10
C LEU A 303 23.99 -41.37 9.13
N TYR A 304 22.73 -41.32 8.70
CA TYR A 304 21.89 -42.54 8.62
C TYR A 304 22.37 -43.49 7.52
N THR A 305 22.89 -43.00 6.41
CA THR A 305 23.51 -43.88 5.38
C THR A 305 24.82 -44.48 5.89
N LEU A 306 25.65 -43.75 6.63
CA LEU A 306 26.86 -44.26 7.27
C LEU A 306 26.52 -45.26 8.37
N LEU A 307 25.53 -44.97 9.23
CA LEU A 307 25.04 -45.90 10.25
C LEU A 307 24.46 -47.19 9.63
N GLY A 308 23.69 -47.04 8.53
CA GLY A 308 23.19 -48.15 7.75
C GLY A 308 24.33 -48.98 7.15
N PHE A 309 25.38 -48.32 6.65
CA PHE A 309 26.57 -48.97 6.14
C PHE A 309 27.36 -49.66 7.26
N CYS A 310 27.55 -49.01 8.42
CA CYS A 310 28.21 -49.57 9.57
C CYS A 310 27.42 -50.75 10.17
N THR A 311 26.09 -50.66 10.27
CA THR A 311 25.26 -51.80 10.69
C THR A 311 25.31 -52.95 9.70
N LEU A 312 25.33 -52.66 8.39
CA LEU A 312 25.49 -53.67 7.36
C LEU A 312 26.88 -54.33 7.43
N LEU A 313 27.94 -53.55 7.69
CA LEU A 313 29.30 -54.03 7.92
C LEU A 313 29.37 -54.90 9.20
N ILE A 314 28.74 -54.49 10.29
CA ILE A 314 28.69 -55.28 11.54
C ILE A 314 27.92 -56.59 11.34
N ILE A 315 26.81 -56.56 10.58
CA ILE A 315 26.04 -57.74 10.23
C ILE A 315 26.90 -58.66 9.34
N LEU A 316 27.62 -58.10 8.35
CA LEU A 316 28.50 -58.84 7.47
C LEU A 316 29.70 -59.46 8.22
N ILE A 317 30.31 -58.69 9.16
CA ILE A 317 31.40 -59.20 10.03
C ILE A 317 30.88 -60.26 10.98
N SER A 318 29.75 -60.07 11.64
CA SER A 318 29.11 -61.08 12.47
C SER A 318 28.76 -62.34 11.69
N TRP A 319 28.27 -62.15 10.45
CA TRP A 319 27.95 -63.26 9.56
C TRP A 319 29.21 -63.98 9.07
N ALA A 320 30.28 -63.22 8.72
CA ALA A 320 31.56 -63.75 8.32
C ALA A 320 32.25 -64.52 9.47
N LEU A 321 32.19 -64.01 10.70
CA LEU A 321 32.68 -64.67 11.93
C LEU A 321 31.87 -65.95 12.21
N ARG A 322 30.55 -65.90 12.12
CA ARG A 322 29.67 -67.04 12.27
C ARG A 322 29.92 -68.10 11.19
N ASN A 323 30.16 -67.67 9.94
CA ASN A 323 30.47 -68.54 8.83
C ASN A 323 31.91 -69.12 8.88
N SER A 324 32.85 -68.36 9.50
CA SER A 324 34.17 -68.90 9.78
C SER A 324 34.10 -70.12 10.72
N PHE A 325 33.09 -70.10 11.59
CA PHE A 325 32.82 -71.23 12.51
C PHE A 325 32.08 -72.41 11.82
N ILE A 326 31.31 -72.11 10.75
CA ILE A 326 30.53 -73.14 10.02
C ILE A 326 31.28 -73.63 8.79
N LYS A 327 32.54 -73.26 8.62
CA LYS A 327 33.36 -73.29 7.39
C LYS A 327 33.56 -74.63 6.73
N ASN A 328 33.12 -75.73 7.24
CA ASN A 328 33.39 -77.04 6.63
C ASN A 328 32.17 -77.70 5.94
N LYS A 329 31.01 -77.15 5.93
CA LYS A 329 29.83 -77.81 5.31
C LYS A 329 29.04 -77.05 4.23
N GLN A 330 29.23 -75.74 4.02
CA GLN A 330 28.28 -75.04 3.15
C GLN A 330 28.87 -73.95 2.20
N ARG A 331 30.08 -74.12 1.66
CA ARG A 331 30.74 -73.16 0.75
C ARG A 331 29.93 -72.80 -0.50
N LYS A 332 29.07 -73.66 -0.97
CA LYS A 332 28.29 -73.41 -2.19
C LYS A 332 27.07 -72.51 -1.96
N VAL A 333 26.38 -72.68 -0.85
CA VAL A 333 25.18 -71.90 -0.49
C VAL A 333 25.54 -70.46 -0.10
N ILE A 334 26.75 -70.25 0.43
CA ILE A 334 27.23 -68.94 0.84
C ILE A 334 27.51 -68.02 -0.39
N HIS A 335 28.06 -68.58 -1.42
CA HIS A 335 28.39 -67.80 -2.61
C HIS A 335 27.12 -67.30 -3.33
N ASP A 336 26.08 -68.11 -3.44
CA ASP A 336 24.82 -67.74 -4.11
C ASP A 336 24.04 -66.68 -3.27
N ARG A 337 24.01 -66.81 -1.95
CA ARG A 337 23.37 -65.81 -1.07
C ARG A 337 24.13 -64.49 -1.02
N SER A 338 25.45 -64.50 -1.13
CA SER A 338 26.25 -63.27 -1.17
C SER A 338 25.97 -62.46 -2.45
N GLN A 339 25.76 -63.11 -3.57
CA GLN A 339 25.41 -62.49 -4.82
C GLN A 339 24.02 -61.85 -4.80
N GLU A 340 23.06 -62.50 -4.16
CA GLU A 340 21.68 -62.03 -3.99
C GLU A 340 21.61 -60.75 -3.13
N ILE A 341 22.39 -60.70 -2.04
CA ILE A 341 22.47 -59.53 -1.15
C ILE A 341 23.09 -58.31 -1.89
N ILE A 342 24.09 -58.54 -2.72
CA ILE A 342 24.72 -57.47 -3.53
C ILE A 342 23.77 -56.95 -4.58
N ALA A 343 22.98 -57.82 -5.24
CA ALA A 343 21.98 -57.39 -6.22
C ALA A 343 20.88 -56.53 -5.61
N LEU A 344 20.37 -56.94 -4.42
CA LEU A 344 19.35 -56.15 -3.67
C LEU A 344 19.88 -54.82 -3.17
N ALA A 345 21.14 -54.76 -2.73
CA ALA A 345 21.78 -53.53 -2.32
C ALA A 345 21.97 -52.54 -3.47
N LEU A 346 22.24 -53.07 -4.68
CA LEU A 346 22.38 -52.27 -5.90
C LEU A 346 21.03 -51.72 -6.37
N GLU A 347 19.96 -52.49 -6.24
CA GLU A 347 18.60 -52.10 -6.58
C GLU A 347 18.10 -50.98 -5.62
N LYS A 348 18.36 -51.12 -4.31
CA LYS A 348 18.06 -50.11 -3.31
C LYS A 348 18.80 -48.79 -3.57
N LYS A 349 20.09 -48.87 -3.92
CA LYS A 349 20.90 -47.68 -4.26
C LYS A 349 20.41 -46.97 -5.53
N LYS A 350 19.89 -47.73 -6.51
CA LYS A 350 19.23 -47.15 -7.69
C LYS A 350 17.91 -46.43 -7.32
N SER A 351 17.13 -47.00 -6.41
CA SER A 351 15.89 -46.41 -5.91
C SER A 351 16.14 -45.10 -5.14
N ASP A 352 17.15 -45.11 -4.26
CA ASP A 352 17.49 -43.92 -3.47
C ASP A 352 18.00 -42.75 -4.34
N ASN A 353 18.79 -43.06 -5.41
CA ASN A 353 19.23 -42.06 -6.39
C ASN A 353 18.05 -41.46 -7.16
N LEU A 354 17.05 -42.26 -7.52
CA LEU A 354 15.86 -41.79 -8.24
C LEU A 354 15.00 -40.85 -7.38
N VAL A 355 14.94 -41.11 -6.08
CA VAL A 355 14.22 -40.22 -5.12
C VAL A 355 14.92 -38.87 -4.99
N LEU A 356 16.26 -38.88 -4.94
CA LEU A 356 17.07 -37.67 -4.85
C LEU A 356 16.93 -36.79 -6.11
N GLU A 357 16.90 -37.42 -7.28
CA GLU A 357 16.72 -36.71 -8.57
C GLU A 357 15.35 -36.00 -8.67
N LYS A 358 14.29 -36.68 -8.20
CA LYS A 358 12.95 -36.08 -8.12
C LYS A 358 12.88 -34.88 -7.15
N GLN A 359 13.60 -34.93 -6.03
CA GLN A 359 13.65 -33.83 -5.06
C GLN A 359 14.40 -32.62 -5.63
N LEU A 360 15.44 -32.86 -6.45
CA LEU A 360 16.18 -31.78 -7.11
C LEU A 360 15.29 -31.02 -8.11
N HIS A 361 14.56 -31.77 -8.96
CA HIS A 361 13.63 -31.15 -9.91
C HIS A 361 12.48 -30.37 -9.27
N ALA A 362 11.98 -30.84 -8.12
CA ALA A 362 10.95 -30.11 -7.38
C ALA A 362 11.47 -28.77 -6.82
N LYS A 363 12.74 -28.73 -6.43
CA LYS A 363 13.39 -27.50 -5.93
C LYS A 363 13.64 -26.47 -7.03
N GLU A 364 14.02 -26.92 -8.21
CA GLU A 364 14.21 -26.03 -9.38
C GLU A 364 12.89 -25.39 -9.83
N ALA A 365 11.80 -26.17 -9.82
CA ALA A 365 10.47 -25.67 -10.14
C ALA A 365 9.99 -24.60 -9.11
N PHE A 366 10.32 -24.77 -7.84
CA PHE A 366 9.95 -23.82 -6.79
C PHE A 366 10.65 -22.46 -6.95
N LEU A 367 11.95 -22.46 -7.27
CA LEU A 367 12.73 -21.23 -7.53
C LEU A 367 12.22 -20.45 -8.74
N LEU A 368 11.80 -21.15 -9.79
CA LEU A 368 11.19 -20.53 -10.98
C LEU A 368 9.87 -19.81 -10.63
N LEU A 369 9.05 -20.42 -9.77
CA LEU A 369 7.79 -19.85 -9.34
C LEU A 369 7.97 -18.57 -8.50
N GLU A 370 9.02 -18.52 -7.70
CA GLU A 370 9.37 -17.35 -6.87
C GLU A 370 9.83 -16.17 -7.73
N GLN A 371 10.62 -16.45 -8.78
CA GLN A 371 11.02 -15.41 -9.74
C GLN A 371 9.82 -14.84 -10.51
N GLU A 372 8.86 -15.67 -10.87
CA GLU A 372 7.64 -15.23 -11.57
C GLU A 372 6.77 -14.34 -10.67
N LYS A 373 6.66 -14.67 -9.38
CA LYS A 373 5.96 -13.83 -8.39
C LYS A 373 6.57 -12.43 -8.26
N LEU A 374 7.89 -12.36 -8.16
CA LEU A 374 8.60 -11.07 -8.05
C LEU A 374 8.41 -10.21 -9.32
N LYS A 375 8.42 -10.83 -10.49
CA LYS A 375 8.18 -10.13 -11.76
C LYS A 375 6.77 -9.55 -11.82
N ASN A 376 5.77 -10.33 -11.42
CA ASN A 376 4.38 -9.89 -11.38
C ASN A 376 4.15 -8.76 -10.34
N GLU A 377 4.92 -8.74 -9.24
CA GLU A 377 4.85 -7.67 -8.25
C GLU A 377 5.37 -6.34 -8.81
N ILE A 378 6.48 -6.35 -9.55
CA ILE A 378 7.03 -5.15 -10.20
C ILE A 378 6.03 -4.63 -11.24
N GLU A 379 5.45 -5.52 -12.04
CA GLU A 379 4.46 -5.16 -13.06
C GLU A 379 3.22 -4.52 -12.43
N THR A 380 2.73 -5.06 -11.31
CA THR A 380 1.60 -4.50 -10.56
C THR A 380 1.93 -3.10 -10.00
N ARG A 381 3.14 -2.87 -9.53
CA ARG A 381 3.61 -1.56 -9.05
C ARG A 381 3.69 -0.55 -10.19
N ASN A 382 4.18 -0.95 -11.35
CA ASN A 382 4.24 -0.10 -12.54
C ASN A 382 2.83 0.28 -13.03
N GLN A 383 1.88 -0.65 -13.03
CA GLN A 383 0.48 -0.37 -13.38
C GLN A 383 -0.17 0.64 -12.42
N LYS A 384 0.10 0.53 -11.11
CA LYS A 384 -0.38 1.51 -10.11
C LYS A 384 0.22 2.90 -10.34
N LEU A 385 1.50 2.99 -10.69
CA LEU A 385 2.16 4.26 -11.04
C LEU A 385 1.58 4.87 -12.32
N ALA A 386 1.34 4.05 -13.33
CA ALA A 386 0.72 4.47 -14.58
C ALA A 386 -0.70 5.02 -14.36
N ALA A 387 -1.52 4.30 -13.58
CA ALA A 387 -2.88 4.72 -13.24
C ALA A 387 -2.89 6.07 -12.50
N LYS A 388 -1.96 6.27 -11.56
CA LYS A 388 -1.83 7.54 -10.81
C LYS A 388 -1.41 8.70 -11.72
N ALA A 389 -0.49 8.47 -12.66
CA ALA A 389 -0.09 9.47 -13.63
C ALA A 389 -1.26 9.89 -14.54
N LEU A 390 -2.03 8.90 -15.04
CA LEU A 390 -3.20 9.15 -15.89
C LEU A 390 -4.31 9.88 -15.14
N GLN A 391 -4.60 9.51 -13.89
CA GLN A 391 -5.60 10.17 -13.06
C GLN A 391 -5.26 11.65 -12.82
N THR A 392 -3.99 11.95 -12.54
CA THR A 392 -3.52 13.33 -12.37
C THR A 392 -3.63 14.13 -13.66
N SER A 393 -3.28 13.51 -14.79
CA SER A 393 -3.41 14.14 -16.12
C SER A 393 -4.87 14.44 -16.48
N SER A 394 -5.77 13.48 -16.25
CA SER A 394 -7.21 13.67 -16.53
C SER A 394 -7.81 14.79 -15.67
N ARG A 395 -7.42 14.87 -14.39
CA ARG A 395 -7.82 15.98 -13.51
C ARG A 395 -7.33 17.33 -14.05
N ASN A 396 -6.08 17.38 -14.51
CA ASN A 396 -5.49 18.60 -15.05
C ASN A 396 -6.12 18.99 -16.40
N GLU A 397 -6.54 18.02 -17.19
CA GLU A 397 -7.26 18.22 -18.45
C GLU A 397 -8.67 18.81 -18.20
N LEU A 398 -9.42 18.23 -17.25
CA LEU A 398 -10.72 18.77 -16.81
C LEU A 398 -10.61 20.20 -16.27
N LEU A 399 -9.57 20.48 -15.48
CA LEU A 399 -9.31 21.83 -14.98
C LEU A 399 -9.03 22.81 -16.13
N LYS A 400 -8.28 22.39 -17.17
CA LYS A 400 -8.04 23.20 -18.37
C LYS A 400 -9.33 23.46 -19.14
N GLU A 401 -10.19 22.45 -19.27
CA GLU A 401 -11.47 22.56 -19.97
C GLU A 401 -12.40 23.54 -19.25
N VAL A 402 -12.48 23.46 -17.92
CA VAL A 402 -13.22 24.41 -17.08
C VAL A 402 -12.64 25.83 -17.22
N ILE A 403 -11.32 25.96 -17.17
CA ILE A 403 -10.65 27.27 -17.35
C ILE A 403 -10.91 27.85 -18.76
N ASN A 404 -10.91 27.01 -19.78
CA ASN A 404 -11.18 27.44 -21.16
C ASN A 404 -12.64 27.82 -21.34
N SER A 405 -13.58 27.03 -20.81
CA SER A 405 -15.01 27.33 -20.86
C SER A 405 -15.35 28.64 -20.11
N LEU A 406 -14.71 28.86 -18.96
CA LEU A 406 -14.84 30.13 -18.22
C LEU A 406 -14.19 31.30 -18.96
N SER A 407 -13.12 31.06 -19.72
CA SER A 407 -12.41 32.09 -20.49
C SER A 407 -13.14 32.48 -21.78
N SER A 408 -14.01 31.60 -22.31
CA SER A 408 -14.73 31.81 -23.57
C SER A 408 -16.06 32.57 -23.43
N GLN A 409 -16.56 32.72 -22.20
CA GLN A 409 -17.80 33.48 -21.96
C GLN A 409 -17.51 35.00 -21.86
N SER A 410 -18.08 35.74 -22.77
CA SER A 410 -17.83 37.19 -22.96
C SER A 410 -18.22 38.06 -21.76
N GLU A 411 -19.16 37.62 -20.91
CA GLU A 411 -19.56 38.29 -19.66
C GLU A 411 -18.56 38.06 -18.53
N ILE A 412 -17.94 36.90 -18.49
CA ILE A 412 -16.97 36.51 -17.46
C ILE A 412 -15.59 37.12 -17.73
N SER A 413 -15.20 37.25 -19.00
CA SER A 413 -13.91 37.84 -19.40
C SER A 413 -13.82 39.36 -19.14
N ARG A 414 -14.94 40.06 -18.97
CA ARG A 414 -14.98 41.48 -18.59
C ARG A 414 -14.83 41.74 -17.09
N ASN A 415 -14.97 40.71 -16.26
CA ASN A 415 -14.79 40.85 -14.82
C ASN A 415 -13.31 40.70 -14.48
N VAL A 416 -12.67 41.79 -14.10
CA VAL A 416 -11.23 41.85 -13.77
C VAL A 416 -10.83 40.86 -12.66
N PHE A 417 -11.74 40.60 -11.72
CA PHE A 417 -11.50 39.66 -10.61
C PHE A 417 -11.46 38.21 -11.12
N ILE A 418 -12.42 37.82 -11.96
CA ILE A 418 -12.51 36.44 -12.47
C ILE A 418 -11.37 36.18 -13.47
N SER A 419 -11.05 37.18 -14.32
CA SER A 419 -9.93 37.09 -15.26
C SER A 419 -8.58 36.86 -14.54
N LYS A 420 -8.39 37.55 -13.39
CA LYS A 420 -7.20 37.35 -12.54
C LYS A 420 -7.17 35.95 -11.95
N LYS A 421 -8.32 35.42 -11.50
CA LYS A 421 -8.43 34.05 -10.95
C LYS A 421 -8.17 32.96 -11.99
N ILE A 422 -8.66 33.15 -13.19
CA ILE A 422 -8.37 32.24 -14.32
C ILE A 422 -6.87 32.25 -14.65
N LYS A 423 -6.21 33.41 -14.57
CA LYS A 423 -4.76 33.52 -14.81
C LYS A 423 -3.94 32.82 -13.71
N GLU A 424 -4.37 32.92 -12.46
CA GLU A 424 -3.77 32.19 -11.31
C GLU A 424 -3.95 30.67 -11.45
N LEU A 425 -5.15 30.19 -11.79
CA LEU A 425 -5.40 28.77 -12.08
C LEU A 425 -4.56 28.26 -13.26
N LYS A 426 -4.38 29.07 -14.31
CA LYS A 426 -3.48 28.75 -15.44
C LYS A 426 -2.01 28.62 -14.99
N SER A 427 -1.57 29.42 -14.01
CA SER A 427 -0.20 29.34 -13.49
C SER A 427 0.02 28.11 -12.63
N LEU A 428 -1.00 27.67 -11.88
CA LEU A 428 -0.96 26.45 -11.06
C LEU A 428 -0.87 25.17 -11.91
N LEU A 429 -1.50 25.18 -13.11
CA LEU A 429 -1.41 24.07 -14.07
C LEU A 429 -0.06 24.00 -14.80
N LYS A 430 0.79 25.03 -14.67
CA LYS A 430 2.11 25.10 -15.33
C LYS A 430 3.25 24.58 -14.46
N ASN A 431 3.01 24.27 -13.18
CA ASN A 431 4.08 23.86 -12.27
C ASN A 431 4.46 22.37 -12.44
N ASP A 432 5.69 22.15 -12.89
CA ASP A 432 6.30 20.84 -13.19
C ASP A 432 6.63 19.97 -11.94
N ASN A 433 6.28 20.40 -10.72
CA ASN A 433 6.65 19.70 -9.48
C ASN A 433 6.06 18.28 -9.36
N GLU A 434 5.00 17.98 -10.11
CA GLU A 434 4.38 16.64 -10.12
C GLU A 434 5.26 15.59 -10.83
N TRP A 435 6.05 16.02 -11.82
CA TRP A 435 6.94 15.13 -12.53
C TRP A 435 8.14 14.67 -11.66
N GLU A 436 8.74 15.57 -10.89
CA GLU A 436 9.87 15.21 -10.02
C GLU A 436 9.47 14.18 -8.96
N SER A 437 8.26 14.34 -8.39
CA SER A 437 7.70 13.36 -7.46
C SER A 437 7.44 12.01 -8.12
N PHE A 438 6.88 12.02 -9.32
CA PHE A 438 6.64 10.79 -10.08
C PHE A 438 7.94 10.08 -10.45
N LEU A 439 8.93 10.81 -10.96
CA LEU A 439 10.22 10.26 -11.37
C LEU A 439 10.92 9.56 -10.19
N LYS A 440 10.87 10.18 -9.02
CA LYS A 440 11.43 9.60 -7.80
C LYS A 440 10.80 8.25 -7.46
N HIS A 441 9.48 8.14 -7.48
CA HIS A 441 8.78 6.88 -7.24
C HIS A 441 9.02 5.84 -8.34
N PHE A 442 9.13 6.29 -9.59
CA PHE A 442 9.46 5.42 -10.70
C PHE A 442 10.89 4.86 -10.60
N GLU A 443 11.86 5.71 -10.20
CA GLU A 443 13.24 5.30 -9.93
C GLU A 443 13.34 4.32 -8.76
N GLU A 444 12.52 4.46 -7.73
CA GLU A 444 12.46 3.53 -6.58
C GLU A 444 12.00 2.12 -7.02
N VAL A 445 11.04 2.04 -7.92
CA VAL A 445 10.53 0.75 -8.43
C VAL A 445 11.42 0.16 -9.53
N ASN A 446 12.03 1.03 -10.36
CA ASN A 446 12.76 0.64 -11.58
C ASN A 446 14.19 1.21 -11.57
N HIS A 447 14.88 1.13 -10.44
CA HIS A 447 16.20 1.75 -10.22
C HIS A 447 17.24 1.31 -11.27
N ASN A 448 17.31 0.02 -11.55
CA ASN A 448 18.28 -0.53 -12.51
C ASN A 448 18.00 -0.03 -13.94
N PHE A 449 16.74 0.10 -14.30
CA PHE A 449 16.33 0.55 -15.64
C PHE A 449 16.75 1.99 -15.90
N ILE A 450 16.44 2.92 -14.99
CA ILE A 450 16.79 4.34 -15.19
C ILE A 450 18.29 4.54 -15.22
N HIS A 451 19.04 3.86 -14.34
CA HIS A 451 20.49 3.94 -14.32
C HIS A 451 21.12 3.40 -15.62
N ALA A 452 20.64 2.23 -16.08
CA ALA A 452 21.11 1.63 -17.32
C ALA A 452 20.76 2.49 -18.55
N LEU A 453 19.56 3.07 -18.57
CA LEU A 453 19.09 3.97 -19.63
C LEU A 453 19.99 5.21 -19.73
N LYS A 454 20.21 5.91 -18.62
CA LYS A 454 21.06 7.12 -18.58
C LYS A 454 22.52 6.82 -18.96
N LYS A 455 23.03 5.63 -18.58
CA LYS A 455 24.38 5.20 -18.89
C LYS A 455 24.56 4.85 -20.38
N ARG A 456 23.56 4.22 -20.99
CA ARG A 456 23.61 3.81 -22.41
C ARG A 456 23.29 4.96 -23.38
N HIS A 457 22.46 5.92 -22.93
CA HIS A 457 21.93 7.00 -23.77
C HIS A 457 22.03 8.34 -23.02
N PRO A 458 23.24 8.87 -22.78
CA PRO A 458 23.45 10.11 -22.03
C PRO A 458 22.89 11.37 -22.72
N GLU A 459 22.60 11.30 -24.02
CA GLU A 459 22.03 12.40 -24.83
C GLU A 459 20.53 12.60 -24.61
N LEU A 460 19.86 11.73 -23.86
CA LEU A 460 18.43 11.86 -23.60
C LEU A 460 18.14 13.01 -22.64
N THR A 461 17.21 13.88 -23.04
CA THR A 461 16.75 14.98 -22.18
C THR A 461 15.81 14.45 -21.08
N ALA A 462 15.61 15.24 -20.01
CA ALA A 462 14.64 14.91 -18.96
C ALA A 462 13.23 14.60 -19.51
N ASN A 463 12.84 15.34 -20.56
CA ASN A 463 11.56 15.11 -21.23
C ASN A 463 11.54 13.83 -22.10
N ASP A 464 12.69 13.39 -22.60
CA ASP A 464 12.79 12.12 -23.33
C ASP A 464 12.73 10.96 -22.32
N ILE A 465 13.41 11.07 -21.18
CA ILE A 465 13.34 10.09 -20.08
C ILE A 465 11.90 9.99 -19.55
N ARG A 466 11.22 11.11 -19.39
CA ARG A 466 9.80 11.12 -19.02
C ARG A 466 8.93 10.34 -19.99
N TYR A 467 9.14 10.52 -21.28
CA TYR A 467 8.41 9.79 -22.31
C TYR A 467 8.69 8.29 -22.25
N ILE A 468 9.96 7.94 -22.11
CA ILE A 468 10.44 6.57 -22.01
C ILE A 468 9.87 5.88 -20.75
N SER A 469 9.84 6.58 -19.61
CA SER A 469 9.29 6.03 -18.35
C SER A 469 7.81 5.65 -18.50
N TYR A 470 7.02 6.47 -19.16
CA TYR A 470 5.62 6.15 -19.42
C TYR A 470 5.47 4.98 -20.42
N LEU A 471 6.31 4.94 -21.45
CA LEU A 471 6.31 3.84 -22.40
C LEU A 471 6.74 2.52 -21.73
N TYR A 472 7.71 2.56 -20.83
CA TYR A 472 8.16 1.39 -20.07
C TYR A 472 7.09 0.81 -19.14
N MET A 473 6.18 1.64 -18.66
CA MET A 473 5.00 1.20 -17.88
C MET A 473 3.83 0.76 -18.77
N ASP A 474 4.07 0.52 -20.04
CA ASP A 474 3.10 0.04 -21.02
C ASP A 474 1.93 1.00 -21.29
N LEU A 475 2.13 2.33 -21.08
CA LEU A 475 1.12 3.29 -21.49
C LEU A 475 1.06 3.42 -23.01
N THR A 476 -0.17 3.44 -23.51
CA THR A 476 -0.44 3.62 -24.95
C THR A 476 -0.01 5.01 -25.44
N ASN A 477 0.25 5.13 -26.74
CA ASN A 477 0.58 6.42 -27.34
C ASN A 477 -0.50 7.50 -27.10
N LYS A 478 -1.76 7.09 -26.96
CA LYS A 478 -2.88 7.98 -26.65
C LYS A 478 -2.79 8.50 -25.21
N GLU A 479 -2.52 7.64 -24.26
CA GLU A 479 -2.34 7.99 -22.84
C GLU A 479 -1.11 8.88 -22.65
N ILE A 480 0.02 8.52 -23.28
CA ILE A 480 1.24 9.34 -23.23
C ILE A 480 0.98 10.72 -23.88
N SER A 481 0.23 10.79 -24.96
CA SER A 481 -0.12 12.07 -25.59
C SER A 481 -0.95 12.96 -24.66
N SER A 482 -1.86 12.38 -23.89
CA SER A 482 -2.63 13.08 -22.86
C SER A 482 -1.72 13.59 -21.74
N LEU A 483 -0.81 12.75 -21.22
CA LEU A 483 0.16 13.11 -20.18
C LEU A 483 1.11 14.25 -20.58
N PHE A 484 1.43 14.37 -21.86
CA PHE A 484 2.26 15.45 -22.41
C PHE A 484 1.44 16.63 -22.95
N ASN A 485 0.13 16.53 -22.97
CA ASN A 485 -0.77 17.52 -23.56
C ASN A 485 -0.40 17.85 -25.02
N ILE A 486 -0.17 16.81 -25.82
CA ILE A 486 0.15 16.89 -27.26
C ILE A 486 -0.81 15.99 -28.05
N THR A 487 -0.87 16.20 -29.35
CA THR A 487 -1.66 15.32 -30.22
C THR A 487 -1.03 13.90 -30.29
N PRO A 488 -1.82 12.84 -30.51
CA PRO A 488 -1.29 11.49 -30.71
C PRO A 488 -0.29 11.40 -31.88
N VAL A 489 -0.45 12.25 -32.89
CA VAL A 489 0.49 12.36 -34.00
C VAL A 489 1.82 12.95 -33.55
N ALA A 490 1.78 13.99 -32.72
CA ALA A 490 2.98 14.61 -32.15
C ALA A 490 3.71 13.64 -31.19
N SER A 491 2.95 12.85 -30.42
CA SER A 491 3.50 11.80 -29.56
C SER A 491 4.21 10.73 -30.38
N ARG A 492 3.63 10.28 -31.50
CA ARG A 492 4.25 9.31 -32.40
C ARG A 492 5.56 9.84 -32.99
N LYS A 493 5.55 11.08 -33.52
CA LYS A 493 6.77 11.74 -34.00
C LYS A 493 7.84 11.89 -32.89
N ARG A 494 7.41 12.09 -31.66
CA ARG A 494 8.33 12.15 -30.53
C ARG A 494 8.93 10.77 -30.23
N LYS A 495 8.14 9.68 -30.29
CA LYS A 495 8.63 8.31 -30.18
C LYS A 495 9.71 8.03 -31.21
N GLU A 496 9.45 8.38 -32.49
CA GLU A 496 10.39 8.22 -33.60
C GLU A 496 11.69 9.00 -33.37
N ARG A 497 11.58 10.27 -32.93
CA ARG A 497 12.75 11.10 -32.60
C ARG A 497 13.57 10.54 -31.43
N ILE A 498 12.93 9.99 -30.43
CA ILE A 498 13.61 9.35 -29.30
C ILE A 498 14.32 8.09 -29.78
N SER A 499 13.66 7.25 -30.59
CA SER A 499 14.27 6.06 -31.19
C SER A 499 15.51 6.41 -32.04
N ALA A 500 15.41 7.44 -32.85
CA ALA A 500 16.56 7.92 -33.64
C ALA A 500 17.71 8.45 -32.75
N LYS A 501 17.37 9.17 -31.69
CA LYS A 501 18.34 9.70 -30.71
C LYS A 501 19.06 8.59 -29.94
N MET A 502 18.37 7.46 -29.72
CA MET A 502 18.95 6.27 -29.10
C MET A 502 19.70 5.38 -30.09
N GLY A 503 19.79 5.77 -31.36
CA GLY A 503 20.50 5.02 -32.39
C GLY A 503 19.81 3.72 -32.80
N LEU A 504 18.49 3.59 -32.60
CA LEU A 504 17.76 2.38 -32.99
C LEU A 504 17.57 2.33 -34.50
N LEU A 505 17.74 1.12 -35.06
CA LEU A 505 17.52 0.88 -36.49
C LEU A 505 16.04 1.09 -36.86
N GLU A 506 15.78 1.57 -38.08
CA GLU A 506 14.43 1.70 -38.61
C GLU A 506 13.67 0.37 -38.50
N GLY A 507 12.50 0.39 -37.85
CA GLY A 507 11.68 -0.79 -37.62
C GLY A 507 11.84 -1.44 -36.22
N THR A 508 12.81 -1.02 -35.42
CA THR A 508 12.92 -1.51 -34.03
C THR A 508 11.85 -0.86 -33.16
N ASP A 509 10.97 -1.67 -32.55
CA ASP A 509 10.01 -1.09 -31.61
C ASP A 509 10.72 -0.64 -30.32
N LEU A 510 10.53 0.65 -29.98
CA LEU A 510 11.16 1.25 -28.83
C LEU A 510 10.79 0.52 -27.51
N TYR A 511 9.54 0.07 -27.36
CA TYR A 511 9.11 -0.65 -26.16
C TYR A 511 9.88 -1.97 -25.98
N THR A 512 9.99 -2.74 -27.06
CA THR A 512 10.75 -4.00 -27.06
C THR A 512 12.22 -3.78 -26.71
N TYR A 513 12.82 -2.70 -27.23
CA TYR A 513 14.20 -2.37 -26.88
C TYR A 513 14.33 -1.99 -25.40
N LEU A 514 13.40 -1.20 -24.84
CA LEU A 514 13.43 -0.78 -23.45
C LEU A 514 13.27 -1.95 -22.48
N SER A 515 12.58 -3.02 -22.86
CA SER A 515 12.46 -4.23 -22.05
C SER A 515 13.77 -5.05 -21.96
N THR A 516 14.79 -4.71 -22.77
CA THR A 516 16.12 -5.33 -22.74
C THR A 516 17.16 -4.52 -21.97
N ILE A 517 16.78 -3.34 -21.52
CA ILE A 517 17.63 -2.46 -20.73
C ILE A 517 17.54 -2.81 -19.24
#